data_2d61646124cf9c06fa7b99150ffa4f63
#
_entry.id   2d61646124cf9c06fa7b99150ffa4f63
#
_cell.length_a   1.000
_cell.length_b   1.000
_cell.length_c   1.000
_cell.angle_alpha   90.00
_cell.angle_beta   90.00
_cell.angle_gamma   90.00
#
_symmetry.space_group_name_H-M   'P 1'
#
loop_
_entity.id
_entity.type
_entity.pdbx_description
1 polymer ?
#
loop_
_entity_poly.entity_id
_entity_poly.type
_entity_poly.pdbx_seq_one_letter_code
_entity_poly.pdbx_strand_id
1 'polypeptide(L)'
;TLRKTAYGDVVGFLDISKSHTWMGIPFATPPVGDLRWRAPVEPASWQGTFDALKASDRCKQIGSVGESRPREEHGKPIGSEDCLYLNIFAPKFANGKVPAGDDRLPVMVYIHGGGNVAGYANQFKYSGRNLAKNHGVIVVNFNYRLGLFGWLSHPSLNHDGSLEDKSGNFGILDSLAALEWVQNNIEAFGGDPTNVTLFGESAGGINIFAILASQQGEGLFHKAIIQSGLPISTPMDKATNYIEDSGHLNSGREITNQLLIADATAASRKEAISHQNQMSDAEISGYLRGKSANEILMLL
;
A
#
# COMPACT_ATOMS: atom_id res chain seq x y z
N THR A 1 3.99 -9.04 25.21
CA THR A 1 4.03 -9.00 23.72
C THR A 1 5.08 -8.02 23.16
N LEU A 2 6.11 -7.64 23.97
CA LEU A 2 7.23 -6.82 23.49
C LEU A 2 8.06 -7.60 22.46
N ARG A 3 8.41 -6.96 21.33
CA ARG A 3 9.25 -7.50 20.26
C ARG A 3 10.26 -6.44 19.83
N LYS A 4 11.45 -6.89 19.45
CA LYS A 4 12.51 -6.03 18.95
C LYS A 4 12.57 -6.16 17.43
N THR A 5 12.33 -5.05 16.71
CA THR A 5 12.46 -4.97 15.27
C THR A 5 13.76 -4.27 14.87
N ALA A 6 14.09 -4.27 13.59
CA ALA A 6 15.20 -3.51 13.05
C ALA A 6 15.08 -1.99 13.29
N TYR A 7 13.86 -1.49 13.50
CA TYR A 7 13.57 -0.07 13.65
C TYR A 7 13.34 0.38 15.09
N GLY A 8 13.20 -0.56 16.04
CA GLY A 8 12.97 -0.30 17.46
C GLY A 8 12.05 -1.34 18.09
N ASP A 9 11.79 -1.18 19.38
CA ASP A 9 10.91 -2.07 20.12
C ASP A 9 9.44 -1.77 19.80
N VAL A 10 8.62 -2.84 19.73
CA VAL A 10 7.16 -2.73 19.55
C VAL A 10 6.43 -3.53 20.61
N VAL A 11 5.35 -2.98 21.18
CA VAL A 11 4.50 -3.71 22.11
C VAL A 11 3.11 -3.90 21.50
N GLY A 12 2.66 -5.15 21.46
CA GLY A 12 1.30 -5.54 21.09
C GLY A 12 0.51 -6.04 22.30
N PHE A 13 -0.58 -6.71 22.03
CA PHE A 13 -1.51 -7.21 23.06
C PHE A 13 -1.92 -8.66 22.80
N LEU A 14 -2.51 -9.28 23.78
CA LEU A 14 -3.22 -10.55 23.64
C LEU A 14 -4.71 -10.20 23.47
N ASP A 15 -5.26 -10.53 22.30
CA ASP A 15 -6.65 -10.21 22.00
C ASP A 15 -7.65 -11.15 22.70
N ILE A 16 -8.95 -10.88 22.55
CA ILE A 16 -10.02 -11.71 23.13
C ILE A 16 -10.03 -13.14 22.57
N SER A 17 -9.48 -13.35 21.36
CA SER A 17 -9.32 -14.67 20.74
C SER A 17 -8.09 -15.42 21.27
N LYS A 18 -7.33 -14.80 22.17
CA LYS A 18 -6.04 -15.29 22.70
C LYS A 18 -4.96 -15.42 21.60
N SER A 19 -5.01 -14.58 20.56
CA SER A 19 -3.94 -14.38 19.60
C SER A 19 -3.05 -13.24 20.08
N HIS A 20 -1.74 -13.37 19.91
CA HIS A 20 -0.84 -12.22 20.02
C HIS A 20 -1.07 -11.34 18.81
N THR A 21 -1.26 -10.04 19.03
CA THR A 21 -1.62 -9.09 17.98
C THR A 21 -0.78 -7.83 18.11
N TRP A 22 -0.22 -7.37 17.00
CA TRP A 22 0.44 -6.08 16.85
C TRP A 22 -0.22 -5.37 15.67
N MET A 23 -0.61 -4.13 15.84
CA MET A 23 -1.38 -3.40 14.82
C MET A 23 -0.76 -2.03 14.57
N GLY A 24 -0.72 -1.62 13.30
CA GLY A 24 -0.25 -0.30 12.90
C GLY A 24 1.25 -0.12 13.02
N ILE A 25 2.05 -1.16 12.74
CA ILE A 25 3.51 -1.03 12.69
C ILE A 25 3.88 -0.38 11.35
N PRO A 26 4.64 0.73 11.33
CA PRO A 26 5.06 1.34 10.08
C PRO A 26 6.09 0.44 9.37
N PHE A 27 5.89 0.19 8.08
CA PHE A 27 6.86 -0.52 7.24
C PHE A 27 7.55 0.41 6.23
N ALA A 28 7.05 1.62 6.08
CA ALA A 28 7.65 2.68 5.26
C ALA A 28 7.38 4.05 5.87
N THR A 29 8.19 5.02 5.49
CA THR A 29 7.98 6.45 5.78
C THR A 29 6.67 6.91 5.12
N PRO A 30 5.86 7.77 5.77
CA PRO A 30 4.63 8.29 5.18
C PRO A 30 4.86 8.91 3.80
N PRO A 31 4.17 8.47 2.74
CA PRO A 31 4.36 8.94 1.37
C PRO A 31 3.62 10.25 1.10
N VAL A 32 3.99 11.30 1.83
CA VAL A 32 3.37 12.63 1.80
C VAL A 32 4.32 13.68 1.23
N GLY A 33 3.81 14.80 0.73
CA GLY A 33 4.61 15.89 0.19
C GLY A 33 5.51 15.42 -0.95
N ASP A 34 6.82 15.58 -0.81
CA ASP A 34 7.81 15.20 -1.83
C ASP A 34 7.91 13.68 -2.04
N LEU A 35 7.46 12.87 -1.08
CA LEU A 35 7.40 11.42 -1.19
C LEU A 35 6.10 10.91 -1.85
N ARG A 36 5.11 11.79 -2.07
CA ARG A 36 3.94 11.43 -2.88
C ARG A 36 4.39 11.03 -4.28
N TRP A 37 3.93 9.89 -4.78
CA TRP A 37 4.33 9.30 -6.08
C TRP A 37 5.84 9.05 -6.21
N ARG A 38 6.46 8.61 -5.13
CA ARG A 38 7.80 8.03 -5.14
C ARG A 38 7.77 6.61 -4.60
N ALA A 39 8.84 5.86 -4.85
CA ALA A 39 9.08 4.57 -4.23
C ALA A 39 9.01 4.72 -2.69
N PRO A 40 8.52 3.70 -1.96
CA PRO A 40 8.50 3.74 -0.50
C PRO A 40 9.92 3.85 0.06
N VAL A 41 10.06 4.62 1.12
CA VAL A 41 11.32 4.81 1.85
C VAL A 41 11.19 4.08 3.18
N GLU A 42 12.25 3.41 3.63
CA GLU A 42 12.27 2.74 4.92
C GLU A 42 11.81 3.65 6.07
N PRO A 43 11.11 3.11 7.08
CA PRO A 43 10.67 3.91 8.20
C PRO A 43 11.87 4.35 9.05
N ALA A 44 11.78 5.53 9.63
CA ALA A 44 12.77 5.97 10.60
C ALA A 44 12.75 5.07 11.85
N SER A 45 13.93 4.75 12.38
CA SER A 45 14.04 4.07 13.67
C SER A 45 13.54 4.96 14.79
N TRP A 46 12.88 4.37 15.78
CA TRP A 46 12.37 5.05 16.96
C TRP A 46 13.10 4.66 18.23
N GLN A 47 13.10 5.58 19.19
CA GLN A 47 13.61 5.33 20.53
C GLN A 47 12.46 4.89 21.45
N GLY A 48 12.77 4.01 22.42
CA GLY A 48 11.75 3.47 23.32
C GLY A 48 10.87 2.43 22.64
N THR A 49 9.63 2.31 23.10
CA THR A 49 8.69 1.29 22.65
C THR A 49 7.56 1.91 21.85
N PHE A 50 7.32 1.42 20.65
CA PHE A 50 6.19 1.78 19.82
C PHE A 50 4.93 0.98 20.22
N ASP A 51 3.82 1.67 20.47
CA ASP A 51 2.55 1.08 20.87
C ASP A 51 1.78 0.54 19.65
N ALA A 52 2.01 -0.73 19.29
CA ALA A 52 1.32 -1.42 18.21
C ALA A 52 -0.04 -1.98 18.69
N LEU A 53 -0.90 -1.11 19.25
CA LEU A 53 -2.13 -1.48 19.94
C LEU A 53 -3.40 -1.23 19.12
N LYS A 54 -3.32 -0.44 18.05
CA LYS A 54 -4.44 -0.11 17.17
C LYS A 54 -3.98 -0.03 15.72
N ALA A 55 -4.86 -0.42 14.78
CA ALA A 55 -4.57 -0.26 13.36
C ALA A 55 -4.40 1.21 12.98
N SER A 56 -3.58 1.44 11.94
CA SER A 56 -3.50 2.72 11.26
C SER A 56 -4.79 3.06 10.53
N ASP A 57 -4.88 4.27 10.02
CA ASP A 57 -5.90 4.63 9.05
C ASP A 57 -5.69 3.87 7.74
N ARG A 58 -6.76 3.77 6.95
CA ARG A 58 -6.73 3.25 5.58
C ARG A 58 -6.03 4.23 4.65
N CYS A 59 -5.49 3.73 3.53
CA CYS A 59 -4.96 4.61 2.51
C CYS A 59 -6.07 5.45 1.88
N LYS A 60 -5.69 6.61 1.35
CA LYS A 60 -6.59 7.59 0.76
C LYS A 60 -7.45 6.98 -0.34
N GLN A 61 -8.76 7.10 -0.24
CA GLN A 61 -9.75 6.47 -1.13
C GLN A 61 -11.11 7.15 -1.04
N ILE A 62 -12.02 6.84 -1.97
CA ILE A 62 -13.43 7.22 -1.84
C ILE A 62 -14.16 6.15 -1.04
N GLY A 63 -14.96 6.57 -0.07
CA GLY A 63 -15.77 5.66 0.75
C GLY A 63 -16.78 4.91 -0.11
N SER A 64 -16.84 3.57 0.00
CA SER A 64 -17.71 2.72 -0.82
C SER A 64 -18.89 2.14 -0.04
N VAL A 65 -20.00 1.91 -0.75
CA VAL A 65 -21.25 1.36 -0.18
C VAL A 65 -21.09 -0.09 0.31
N GLY A 66 -20.14 -0.84 -0.24
CA GLY A 66 -19.92 -2.26 0.06
C GLY A 66 -19.13 -2.54 1.34
N GLU A 67 -18.63 -1.53 2.01
CA GLU A 67 -17.88 -1.66 3.26
C GLU A 67 -18.78 -1.30 4.45
N SER A 68 -18.61 -1.99 5.57
CA SER A 68 -19.32 -1.72 6.85
C SER A 68 -18.91 -0.38 7.42
N ARG A 69 -19.40 0.72 6.85
CA ARG A 69 -19.03 2.09 7.22
C ARG A 69 -20.25 2.92 7.49
N PRO A 70 -20.09 4.01 8.27
CA PRO A 70 -21.16 5.00 8.36
C PRO A 70 -21.52 5.47 6.95
N ARG A 71 -22.84 5.56 6.68
CA ARG A 71 -23.34 6.04 5.37
C ARG A 71 -22.79 7.41 4.99
N GLU A 72 -22.39 8.18 5.99
CA GLU A 72 -21.83 9.53 5.86
C GLU A 72 -20.49 9.58 5.11
N GLU A 73 -19.76 8.47 5.06
CA GLU A 73 -18.48 8.34 4.33
C GLU A 73 -18.67 7.98 2.84
N HIS A 74 -19.85 7.51 2.44
CA HIS A 74 -20.08 7.05 1.07
C HIS A 74 -19.93 8.21 0.06
N GLY A 75 -19.13 7.97 -0.99
CA GLY A 75 -18.84 8.96 -2.04
C GLY A 75 -17.94 10.11 -1.59
N LYS A 76 -17.38 10.07 -0.37
CA LYS A 76 -16.50 11.11 0.14
C LYS A 76 -15.04 10.63 0.20
N PRO A 77 -14.07 11.54 0.07
CA PRO A 77 -12.67 11.25 0.38
C PRO A 77 -12.48 10.86 1.85
N ILE A 78 -11.88 9.70 2.09
CA ILE A 78 -11.58 9.16 3.41
C ILE A 78 -10.17 8.62 3.48
N GLY A 79 -9.68 8.31 4.70
CA GLY A 79 -8.36 7.76 4.93
C GLY A 79 -7.26 8.83 4.90
N SER A 80 -6.03 8.37 4.94
CA SER A 80 -4.82 9.19 5.00
C SER A 80 -3.82 8.77 3.92
N GLU A 81 -2.96 9.69 3.49
CA GLU A 81 -1.75 9.32 2.72
C GLU A 81 -0.71 8.66 3.65
N ASP A 82 -0.66 9.06 4.94
CA ASP A 82 0.08 8.34 5.97
C ASP A 82 -0.68 7.05 6.33
N CYS A 83 -0.37 5.96 5.60
CA CYS A 83 -1.13 4.71 5.67
C CYS A 83 -0.29 3.44 5.52
N LEU A 84 1.04 3.55 5.31
CA LEU A 84 1.90 2.40 5.03
C LEU A 84 2.28 1.66 6.32
N TYR A 85 1.32 0.91 6.82
CA TYR A 85 1.39 0.17 8.08
C TYR A 85 0.94 -1.27 7.89
N LEU A 86 1.49 -2.17 8.71
CA LEU A 86 1.12 -3.58 8.75
C LEU A 86 0.60 -4.00 10.13
N ASN A 87 -0.10 -5.14 10.15
CA ASN A 87 -0.57 -5.80 11.35
C ASN A 87 -0.05 -7.24 11.36
N ILE A 88 0.26 -7.76 12.54
CA ILE A 88 0.77 -9.12 12.75
C ILE A 88 -0.14 -9.83 13.73
N PHE A 89 -0.50 -11.07 13.39
CA PHE A 89 -1.29 -11.96 14.22
C PHE A 89 -0.53 -13.27 14.40
N ALA A 90 -0.31 -13.68 15.65
CA ALA A 90 0.37 -14.91 15.99
C ALA A 90 -0.47 -15.76 16.95
N PRO A 91 -0.34 -17.10 16.94
CA PRO A 91 -0.98 -17.93 17.94
C PRO A 91 -0.44 -17.61 19.34
N LYS A 92 -1.16 -18.05 20.37
CA LYS A 92 -0.60 -18.02 21.72
C LYS A 92 0.55 -19.02 21.79
N PHE A 93 1.75 -18.52 22.11
CA PHE A 93 2.93 -19.37 22.20
C PHE A 93 2.92 -20.27 23.44
N ALA A 94 3.35 -21.53 23.25
CA ALA A 94 3.50 -22.47 24.33
C ALA A 94 4.50 -21.93 25.38
N ASN A 95 4.15 -22.04 26.66
CA ASN A 95 4.97 -21.57 27.78
C ASN A 95 5.40 -20.09 27.70
N GLY A 96 4.70 -19.27 26.90
CA GLY A 96 5.03 -17.85 26.69
C GLY A 96 6.32 -17.58 25.91
N LYS A 97 6.97 -18.60 25.37
CA LYS A 97 8.22 -18.47 24.61
C LYS A 97 7.93 -18.26 23.13
N VAL A 98 8.61 -17.28 22.53
CA VAL A 98 8.58 -17.04 21.08
C VAL A 98 9.24 -18.22 20.38
N PRO A 99 8.60 -18.84 19.37
CA PRO A 99 9.25 -19.86 18.56
C PRO A 99 10.55 -19.36 17.93
N ALA A 100 11.59 -20.21 17.92
CA ALA A 100 12.91 -19.86 17.38
C ALA A 100 13.57 -21.10 16.75
N GLY A 101 14.57 -20.89 15.90
CA GLY A 101 15.23 -21.99 15.19
C GLY A 101 14.23 -22.80 14.35
N ASP A 102 14.26 -24.10 14.46
CA ASP A 102 13.40 -25.03 13.71
C ASP A 102 11.93 -25.01 14.17
N ASP A 103 11.65 -24.41 15.34
CA ASP A 103 10.28 -24.26 15.85
C ASP A 103 9.54 -23.04 15.29
N ARG A 104 10.18 -22.22 14.45
CA ARG A 104 9.54 -21.05 13.81
C ARG A 104 8.32 -21.45 13.01
N LEU A 105 7.32 -20.56 13.01
CA LEU A 105 6.03 -20.81 12.38
C LEU A 105 6.00 -20.32 10.93
N PRO A 106 5.29 -21.02 10.03
CA PRO A 106 5.03 -20.50 8.68
C PRO A 106 4.40 -19.11 8.72
N VAL A 107 4.75 -18.28 7.76
CA VAL A 107 4.24 -16.92 7.63
C VAL A 107 3.29 -16.81 6.44
N MET A 108 2.15 -16.18 6.62
CA MET A 108 1.18 -15.89 5.57
C MET A 108 0.98 -14.38 5.46
N VAL A 109 1.30 -13.79 4.31
CA VAL A 109 1.20 -12.35 4.05
C VAL A 109 0.04 -12.09 3.12
N TYR A 110 -0.96 -11.29 3.58
CA TYR A 110 -2.19 -11.02 2.86
C TYR A 110 -2.19 -9.67 2.16
N ILE A 111 -2.48 -9.66 0.87
CA ILE A 111 -2.76 -8.44 0.09
C ILE A 111 -4.27 -8.33 -0.14
N HIS A 112 -4.87 -7.25 0.35
CA HIS A 112 -6.31 -7.04 0.23
C HIS A 112 -6.74 -6.68 -1.20
N GLY A 113 -7.99 -7.02 -1.56
CA GLY A 113 -8.61 -6.60 -2.80
C GLY A 113 -9.26 -5.22 -2.70
N GLY A 114 -10.11 -4.91 -3.66
CA GLY A 114 -10.82 -3.63 -3.76
C GLY A 114 -10.47 -2.85 -5.02
N GLY A 115 -10.11 -3.55 -6.11
CA GLY A 115 -9.85 -2.95 -7.42
C GLY A 115 -8.65 -2.00 -7.45
N ASN A 116 -7.76 -2.08 -6.47
CA ASN A 116 -6.66 -1.12 -6.25
C ASN A 116 -7.12 0.33 -6.03
N VAL A 117 -8.40 0.56 -5.77
CA VAL A 117 -8.99 1.89 -5.52
C VAL A 117 -9.62 2.01 -4.13
N ALA A 118 -9.90 0.89 -3.48
CA ALA A 118 -10.51 0.85 -2.15
C ALA A 118 -10.00 -0.35 -1.34
N GLY A 119 -10.30 -0.38 -0.06
CA GLY A 119 -9.90 -1.46 0.85
C GLY A 119 -8.88 -1.02 1.90
N TYR A 120 -8.64 -1.88 2.88
CA TYR A 120 -7.63 -1.67 3.93
C TYR A 120 -7.41 -2.96 4.73
N ALA A 121 -6.24 -3.09 5.32
CA ALA A 121 -5.80 -4.29 6.03
C ALA A 121 -6.68 -4.65 7.25
N ASN A 122 -7.19 -3.65 7.97
CA ASN A 122 -7.96 -3.87 9.20
C ASN A 122 -9.46 -4.10 8.98
N GLN A 123 -9.90 -4.51 7.77
CA GLN A 123 -11.27 -4.99 7.60
C GLN A 123 -11.49 -6.28 8.41
N PHE A 124 -12.66 -6.39 9.06
CA PHE A 124 -12.98 -7.56 9.90
C PHE A 124 -12.77 -8.90 9.18
N LYS A 125 -13.14 -8.98 7.91
CA LYS A 125 -12.98 -10.18 7.06
C LYS A 125 -11.52 -10.55 6.79
N TYR A 126 -10.57 -9.62 6.96
CA TYR A 126 -9.14 -9.83 6.74
C TYR A 126 -8.35 -10.05 8.04
N SER A 127 -9.04 -10.15 9.17
CA SER A 127 -8.38 -10.42 10.45
C SER A 127 -7.70 -11.79 10.44
N GLY A 128 -6.39 -11.80 10.62
CA GLY A 128 -5.57 -13.02 10.67
C GLY A 128 -5.71 -13.83 11.96
N ARG A 129 -6.43 -13.35 12.97
CA ARG A 129 -6.51 -13.94 14.32
C ARG A 129 -6.92 -15.40 14.33
N ASN A 130 -8.01 -15.73 13.61
CA ASN A 130 -8.53 -17.09 13.58
C ASN A 130 -7.59 -18.04 12.84
N LEU A 131 -7.02 -17.57 11.72
CA LEU A 131 -6.07 -18.36 10.94
C LEU A 131 -4.82 -18.65 11.78
N ALA A 132 -4.24 -17.63 12.40
CA ALA A 132 -3.08 -17.78 13.28
C ALA A 132 -3.36 -18.74 14.43
N LYS A 133 -4.45 -18.52 15.17
CA LYS A 133 -4.80 -19.34 16.34
C LYS A 133 -5.05 -20.80 16.02
N ASN A 134 -5.79 -21.09 14.93
CA ASN A 134 -6.30 -22.42 14.65
C ASN A 134 -5.30 -23.27 13.86
N HIS A 135 -4.36 -22.66 13.15
CA HIS A 135 -3.44 -23.36 12.24
C HIS A 135 -1.96 -23.18 12.57
N GLY A 136 -1.62 -22.46 13.65
CA GLY A 136 -0.23 -22.30 14.08
C GLY A 136 0.63 -21.57 13.06
N VAL A 137 0.11 -20.52 12.45
CA VAL A 137 0.81 -19.68 11.47
C VAL A 137 0.91 -18.24 11.96
N ILE A 138 1.90 -17.50 11.49
CA ILE A 138 1.92 -16.04 11.62
C ILE A 138 1.18 -15.45 10.43
N VAL A 139 0.25 -14.54 10.67
CA VAL A 139 -0.44 -13.82 9.59
C VAL A 139 -0.06 -12.36 9.63
N VAL A 140 0.34 -11.82 8.49
CA VAL A 140 0.61 -10.41 8.28
C VAL A 140 -0.37 -9.87 7.26
N ASN A 141 -0.96 -8.70 7.50
CA ASN A 141 -1.66 -7.92 6.49
C ASN A 141 -1.22 -6.46 6.56
N PHE A 142 -1.34 -5.75 5.47
CA PHE A 142 -0.83 -4.39 5.36
C PHE A 142 -1.69 -3.55 4.40
N ASN A 143 -1.58 -2.23 4.54
CA ASN A 143 -2.11 -1.27 3.59
C ASN A 143 -1.09 -0.98 2.49
N TYR A 144 -1.55 -0.64 1.31
CA TYR A 144 -0.75 -0.13 0.19
C TYR A 144 -1.49 1.04 -0.47
N ARG A 145 -0.77 1.96 -1.09
CA ARG A 145 -1.37 3.13 -1.75
C ARG A 145 -2.37 2.70 -2.82
N LEU A 146 -3.46 3.45 -2.94
CA LEU A 146 -4.62 3.13 -3.77
C LEU A 146 -4.88 4.20 -4.82
N GLY A 147 -5.59 3.82 -5.89
CA GLY A 147 -6.07 4.73 -6.93
C GLY A 147 -4.96 5.61 -7.51
N LEU A 148 -5.20 6.89 -7.64
CA LEU A 148 -4.23 7.84 -8.18
C LEU A 148 -2.98 7.98 -7.30
N PHE A 149 -3.02 7.67 -6.02
CA PHE A 149 -1.84 7.70 -5.14
C PHE A 149 -0.92 6.50 -5.34
N GLY A 150 -1.48 5.36 -5.75
CA GLY A 150 -0.74 4.13 -6.00
C GLY A 150 -0.31 3.92 -7.45
N TRP A 151 -0.99 4.54 -8.42
CA TRP A 151 -0.81 4.24 -9.85
C TRP A 151 -0.82 5.44 -10.79
N LEU A 152 -0.72 6.69 -10.31
CA LEU A 152 -0.57 7.84 -11.21
C LEU A 152 0.83 7.84 -11.82
N SER A 153 0.88 7.95 -13.15
CA SER A 153 2.12 8.12 -13.90
C SER A 153 2.03 9.36 -14.78
N HIS A 154 2.92 10.33 -14.53
CA HIS A 154 3.06 11.53 -15.36
C HIS A 154 4.54 11.69 -15.73
N PRO A 155 4.89 12.02 -17.00
CA PRO A 155 6.30 12.14 -17.40
C PRO A 155 7.12 13.13 -16.58
N SER A 156 6.48 14.21 -16.14
CA SER A 156 7.11 15.26 -15.33
C SER A 156 7.23 14.93 -13.84
N LEU A 157 6.54 13.85 -13.38
CA LEU A 157 6.70 13.37 -12.02
C LEU A 157 7.99 12.71 -11.83
N ASN A 158 8.94 12.79 -11.23
CA ASN A 158 10.13 11.94 -11.01
C ASN A 158 11.02 11.77 -12.26
N HIS A 159 11.05 12.76 -13.16
CA HIS A 159 11.91 12.71 -14.36
C HIS A 159 13.39 12.49 -14.00
N ASP A 160 13.80 12.94 -12.81
CA ASP A 160 15.12 12.78 -12.22
C ASP A 160 15.24 11.62 -11.22
N GLY A 161 14.15 10.87 -10.99
CA GLY A 161 14.09 9.78 -10.02
C GLY A 161 14.67 8.46 -10.51
N SER A 162 14.67 7.46 -9.62
CA SER A 162 15.04 6.07 -9.93
C SER A 162 14.06 5.42 -10.92
N LEU A 163 14.34 4.20 -11.36
CA LEU A 163 13.39 3.43 -12.18
C LEU A 163 12.09 3.14 -11.44
N GLU A 164 12.19 2.87 -10.14
CA GLU A 164 11.06 2.65 -9.24
C GLU A 164 10.19 3.91 -9.13
N ASP A 165 10.82 5.07 -8.97
CA ASP A 165 10.12 6.37 -8.93
C ASP A 165 9.37 6.66 -10.24
N LYS A 166 9.92 6.21 -11.37
CA LYS A 166 9.32 6.40 -12.71
C LYS A 166 8.28 5.35 -13.07
N SER A 167 8.15 4.28 -12.28
CA SER A 167 7.34 3.12 -12.63
C SER A 167 5.84 3.38 -12.65
N GLY A 168 5.34 4.34 -11.87
CA GLY A 168 3.92 4.54 -11.65
C GLY A 168 3.23 3.36 -10.92
N ASN A 169 4.00 2.44 -10.33
CA ASN A 169 3.49 1.23 -9.66
C ASN A 169 3.69 1.29 -8.14
N PHE A 170 3.42 2.44 -7.52
CA PHE A 170 3.75 2.69 -6.11
C PHE A 170 3.05 1.72 -5.16
N GLY A 171 1.81 1.29 -5.46
CA GLY A 171 1.11 0.29 -4.64
C GLY A 171 1.76 -1.11 -4.70
N ILE A 172 2.39 -1.48 -5.81
CA ILE A 172 3.20 -2.71 -5.91
C ILE A 172 4.50 -2.56 -5.14
N LEU A 173 5.17 -1.41 -5.27
CA LEU A 173 6.39 -1.10 -4.52
C LEU A 173 6.12 -1.09 -3.00
N ASP A 174 4.98 -0.57 -2.55
CA ASP A 174 4.56 -0.63 -1.15
C ASP A 174 4.40 -2.08 -0.66
N SER A 175 3.86 -2.95 -1.52
CA SER A 175 3.71 -4.38 -1.22
C SER A 175 5.06 -5.09 -1.13
N LEU A 176 6.01 -4.74 -1.99
CA LEU A 176 7.39 -5.23 -1.93
C LEU A 176 8.09 -4.76 -0.64
N ALA A 177 7.97 -3.47 -0.28
CA ALA A 177 8.53 -2.94 0.97
C ALA A 177 7.94 -3.62 2.22
N ALA A 178 6.64 -3.96 2.21
CA ALA A 178 6.03 -4.73 3.30
C ALA A 178 6.60 -6.16 3.38
N LEU A 179 6.88 -6.80 2.24
CA LEU A 179 7.52 -8.13 2.20
C LEU A 179 8.98 -8.07 2.67
N GLU A 180 9.73 -7.04 2.29
CA GLU A 180 11.10 -6.79 2.79
C GLU A 180 11.09 -6.58 4.31
N TRP A 181 10.12 -5.81 4.82
CA TRP A 181 9.93 -5.65 6.25
C TRP A 181 9.69 -6.99 6.94
N VAL A 182 8.86 -7.87 6.36
CA VAL A 182 8.60 -9.23 6.87
C VAL A 182 9.89 -10.04 6.90
N GLN A 183 10.68 -10.06 5.82
CA GLN A 183 11.96 -10.77 5.76
C GLN A 183 12.92 -10.33 6.88
N ASN A 184 13.00 -9.04 7.15
CA ASN A 184 13.93 -8.48 8.10
C ASN A 184 13.50 -8.58 9.57
N ASN A 185 12.19 -8.81 9.85
CA ASN A 185 11.66 -8.64 11.21
C ASN A 185 10.81 -9.79 11.74
N ILE A 186 10.30 -10.69 10.88
CA ILE A 186 9.26 -11.64 11.30
C ILE A 186 9.76 -12.69 12.29
N GLU A 187 11.06 -12.97 12.35
CA GLU A 187 11.66 -13.85 13.33
C GLU A 187 11.42 -13.39 14.76
N ALA A 188 11.44 -12.08 15.01
CA ALA A 188 11.14 -11.51 16.32
C ALA A 188 9.71 -11.85 16.80
N PHE A 189 8.83 -12.16 15.87
CA PHE A 189 7.44 -12.54 16.14
C PHE A 189 7.21 -14.05 16.11
N GLY A 190 8.27 -14.85 15.93
CA GLY A 190 8.23 -16.31 15.88
C GLY A 190 7.93 -16.88 14.50
N GLY A 191 8.01 -16.08 13.45
CA GLY A 191 7.80 -16.48 12.07
C GLY A 191 9.11 -16.93 11.39
N ASP A 192 8.97 -17.82 10.43
CA ASP A 192 10.06 -18.31 9.59
C ASP A 192 10.14 -17.49 8.29
N PRO A 193 11.15 -16.60 8.11
CA PRO A 193 11.31 -15.82 6.89
C PRO A 193 11.61 -16.68 5.66
N THR A 194 12.03 -17.93 5.83
CA THR A 194 12.25 -18.87 4.72
C THR A 194 11.01 -19.68 4.33
N ASN A 195 9.87 -19.43 5.00
CA ASN A 195 8.62 -20.12 4.75
C ASN A 195 7.44 -19.13 4.69
N VAL A 196 7.53 -18.18 3.77
CA VAL A 196 6.54 -17.12 3.55
C VAL A 196 5.61 -17.51 2.41
N THR A 197 4.30 -17.49 2.65
CA THR A 197 3.24 -17.65 1.66
C THR A 197 2.56 -16.31 1.43
N LEU A 198 2.64 -15.78 0.22
CA LEU A 198 1.93 -14.59 -0.20
C LEU A 198 0.52 -14.98 -0.69
N PHE A 199 -0.54 -14.34 -0.18
CA PHE A 199 -1.89 -14.64 -0.64
C PHE A 199 -2.74 -13.39 -0.75
N GLY A 200 -3.72 -13.41 -1.67
CA GLY A 200 -4.57 -12.25 -1.91
C GLY A 200 -5.77 -12.58 -2.78
N GLU A 201 -6.77 -11.72 -2.70
CA GLU A 201 -8.02 -11.88 -3.44
C GLU A 201 -8.27 -10.68 -4.34
N SER A 202 -8.87 -10.93 -5.54
CA SER A 202 -9.23 -9.88 -6.51
C SER A 202 -8.00 -9.03 -6.88
N ALA A 203 -8.02 -7.72 -6.66
CA ALA A 203 -6.87 -6.84 -6.89
C ALA A 203 -5.62 -7.29 -6.12
N GLY A 204 -5.76 -7.85 -4.90
CA GLY A 204 -4.63 -8.45 -4.18
C GLY A 204 -4.01 -9.62 -4.95
N GLY A 205 -4.83 -10.44 -5.62
CA GLY A 205 -4.36 -11.48 -6.51
C GLY A 205 -3.67 -10.94 -7.77
N ILE A 206 -4.17 -9.83 -8.34
CA ILE A 206 -3.54 -9.13 -9.47
C ILE A 206 -2.15 -8.62 -9.05
N ASN A 207 -2.05 -8.01 -7.86
CA ASN A 207 -0.80 -7.50 -7.33
C ASN A 207 0.23 -8.62 -7.09
N ILE A 208 -0.20 -9.82 -6.68
CA ILE A 208 0.68 -10.98 -6.57
C ILE A 208 1.26 -11.37 -7.94
N PHE A 209 0.48 -11.35 -9.02
CA PHE A 209 1.03 -11.59 -10.35
C PHE A 209 2.09 -10.56 -10.75
N ALA A 210 1.89 -9.28 -10.43
CA ALA A 210 2.88 -8.25 -10.68
C ALA A 210 4.17 -8.48 -9.88
N ILE A 211 4.05 -8.87 -8.60
CA ILE A 211 5.19 -9.19 -7.72
C ILE A 211 5.94 -10.43 -8.23
N LEU A 212 5.23 -11.48 -8.68
CA LEU A 212 5.83 -12.68 -9.28
C LEU A 212 6.62 -12.38 -10.58
N ALA A 213 6.19 -11.37 -11.32
CA ALA A 213 6.87 -10.93 -12.54
C ALA A 213 8.05 -9.97 -12.27
N SER A 214 8.17 -9.46 -11.05
CA SER A 214 9.22 -8.52 -10.63
C SER A 214 10.45 -9.25 -10.11
N GLN A 215 11.63 -8.89 -10.56
CA GLN A 215 12.88 -9.37 -9.96
C GLN A 215 13.03 -8.95 -8.49
N GLN A 216 12.43 -7.82 -8.09
CA GLN A 216 12.45 -7.35 -6.70
C GLN A 216 11.66 -8.26 -5.75
N GLY A 217 10.78 -9.12 -6.26
CA GLY A 217 10.06 -10.12 -5.47
C GLY A 217 10.85 -11.38 -5.16
N GLU A 218 12.01 -11.57 -5.78
CA GLU A 218 12.82 -12.76 -5.61
C GLU A 218 13.34 -12.90 -4.17
N GLY A 219 13.11 -14.06 -3.57
CA GLY A 219 13.53 -14.35 -2.19
C GLY A 219 12.64 -13.77 -1.10
N LEU A 220 11.67 -12.90 -1.41
CA LEU A 220 10.78 -12.30 -0.40
C LEU A 220 9.64 -13.22 0.03
N PHE A 221 9.28 -14.20 -0.80
CA PHE A 221 8.27 -15.22 -0.48
C PHE A 221 8.57 -16.53 -1.22
N HIS A 222 7.95 -17.64 -0.79
CA HIS A 222 8.27 -19.00 -1.23
C HIS A 222 7.08 -19.68 -1.89
N LYS A 223 5.86 -19.23 -1.59
CA LYS A 223 4.59 -19.78 -2.08
C LYS A 223 3.62 -18.65 -2.35
N ALA A 224 2.72 -18.84 -3.30
CA ALA A 224 1.67 -17.88 -3.62
C ALA A 224 0.30 -18.57 -3.72
N ILE A 225 -0.75 -17.92 -3.19
CA ILE A 225 -2.15 -18.30 -3.33
C ILE A 225 -2.89 -17.11 -3.94
N ILE A 226 -3.33 -17.25 -5.17
CA ILE A 226 -4.01 -16.19 -5.93
C ILE A 226 -5.48 -16.55 -6.06
N GLN A 227 -6.34 -15.74 -5.45
CA GLN A 227 -7.79 -15.93 -5.48
C GLN A 227 -8.42 -14.86 -6.37
N SER A 228 -9.09 -15.28 -7.44
CA SER A 228 -9.80 -14.38 -8.37
C SER A 228 -8.91 -13.25 -8.94
N GLY A 229 -7.61 -13.49 -9.10
CA GLY A 229 -6.65 -12.58 -9.72
C GLY A 229 -6.38 -12.96 -11.17
N LEU A 230 -5.98 -11.97 -11.97
CA LEU A 230 -5.58 -12.13 -13.37
C LEU A 230 -4.24 -11.41 -13.61
N PRO A 231 -3.36 -11.91 -14.49
CA PRO A 231 -2.14 -11.22 -14.89
C PRO A 231 -2.48 -10.08 -15.87
N ILE A 232 -2.78 -8.91 -15.36
CA ILE A 232 -3.12 -7.73 -16.17
C ILE A 232 -2.10 -6.63 -15.95
N SER A 233 -1.83 -5.88 -17.01
CA SER A 233 -0.99 -4.69 -16.99
C SER A 233 -1.58 -3.60 -17.90
N THR A 234 -1.20 -2.37 -17.65
CA THR A 234 -1.54 -1.24 -18.50
C THR A 234 -0.26 -0.73 -19.15
N PRO A 235 -0.22 -0.59 -20.50
CA PRO A 235 0.91 0.04 -21.17
C PRO A 235 1.19 1.45 -20.65
N MET A 236 2.47 1.84 -20.58
CA MET A 236 2.88 3.11 -19.99
C MET A 236 2.30 4.33 -20.76
N ASP A 237 2.18 4.26 -22.07
CA ASP A 237 1.56 5.28 -22.91
C ASP A 237 0.09 5.54 -22.51
N LYS A 238 -0.66 4.48 -22.22
CA LYS A 238 -2.03 4.61 -21.70
C LYS A 238 -2.09 5.27 -20.32
N ALA A 239 -1.09 5.04 -19.49
CA ALA A 239 -1.03 5.61 -18.15
C ALA A 239 -0.58 7.07 -18.12
N THR A 240 0.16 7.50 -19.15
CA THR A 240 0.83 8.83 -19.16
C THR A 240 0.26 9.83 -20.15
N ASN A 241 -0.12 9.40 -21.36
CA ASN A 241 -0.37 10.28 -22.51
C ASN A 241 -1.75 10.93 -22.51
N TYR A 242 -1.92 11.94 -23.37
CA TYR A 242 -3.24 12.47 -23.73
C TYR A 242 -4.08 11.41 -24.45
N ILE A 243 -5.40 11.54 -24.41
CA ILE A 243 -6.33 10.60 -25.07
C ILE A 243 -6.03 10.46 -26.57
N GLU A 244 -5.70 11.55 -27.23
CA GLU A 244 -5.37 11.57 -28.67
C GLU A 244 -4.10 10.76 -28.99
N ASP A 245 -3.20 10.64 -28.01
CA ASP A 245 -1.94 9.90 -28.11
C ASP A 245 -2.02 8.53 -27.42
N SER A 246 -3.18 7.88 -27.50
CA SER A 246 -3.47 6.56 -26.91
C SER A 246 -3.58 6.53 -25.39
N GLY A 247 -3.63 7.67 -24.71
CA GLY A 247 -3.82 7.75 -23.26
C GLY A 247 -5.23 7.35 -22.79
N HIS A 248 -5.36 7.09 -21.51
CA HIS A 248 -6.63 6.86 -20.84
C HIS A 248 -7.15 8.16 -20.22
N LEU A 249 -8.48 8.25 -19.96
CA LEU A 249 -9.11 9.38 -19.26
C LEU A 249 -8.45 9.72 -17.91
N ASN A 250 -7.88 8.72 -17.24
CA ASN A 250 -7.19 8.85 -15.95
C ASN A 250 -5.66 8.77 -16.11
N SER A 251 -5.12 9.04 -17.31
CA SER A 251 -3.67 9.16 -17.49
C SER A 251 -3.13 10.37 -16.73
N GLY A 252 -1.84 10.40 -16.45
CA GLY A 252 -1.22 11.51 -15.71
C GLY A 252 -1.49 12.87 -16.36
N ARG A 253 -1.39 12.96 -17.70
CA ARG A 253 -1.65 14.20 -18.42
C ARG A 253 -3.13 14.62 -18.35
N GLU A 254 -4.06 13.67 -18.42
CA GLU A 254 -5.49 13.99 -18.33
C GLU A 254 -5.91 14.35 -16.91
N ILE A 255 -5.36 13.71 -15.89
CA ILE A 255 -5.58 14.11 -14.49
C ILE A 255 -5.06 15.53 -14.26
N THR A 256 -3.90 15.88 -14.82
CA THR A 256 -3.40 17.26 -14.75
C THR A 256 -4.34 18.25 -15.43
N ASN A 257 -4.87 17.92 -16.62
CA ASN A 257 -5.89 18.76 -17.30
C ASN A 257 -7.14 18.95 -16.44
N GLN A 258 -7.64 17.87 -15.83
CA GLN A 258 -8.85 17.94 -14.97
C GLN A 258 -8.61 18.83 -13.76
N LEU A 259 -7.43 18.76 -13.13
CA LEU A 259 -7.06 19.63 -12.01
C LEU A 259 -6.98 21.11 -12.45
N LEU A 260 -6.34 21.41 -13.58
CA LEU A 260 -6.26 22.78 -14.12
C LEU A 260 -7.65 23.36 -14.40
N ILE A 261 -8.58 22.54 -14.86
CA ILE A 261 -9.98 22.97 -15.09
C ILE A 261 -10.70 23.17 -13.74
N ALA A 262 -10.53 22.26 -12.80
CA ALA A 262 -11.14 22.35 -11.47
C ALA A 262 -10.69 23.60 -10.70
N ASP A 263 -9.46 24.03 -10.91
CA ASP A 263 -8.89 25.27 -10.32
C ASP A 263 -9.30 26.55 -11.07
N ALA A 264 -10.06 26.44 -12.15
CA ALA A 264 -10.35 27.54 -13.07
C ALA A 264 -9.09 28.19 -13.70
N THR A 265 -7.95 27.48 -13.72
CA THR A 265 -6.74 27.89 -14.46
C THR A 265 -6.94 27.76 -15.96
N ALA A 266 -7.80 26.81 -16.37
CA ALA A 266 -8.23 26.62 -17.75
C ALA A 266 -9.76 26.50 -17.81
N ALA A 267 -10.41 27.10 -18.80
CA ALA A 267 -11.85 27.02 -18.99
C ALA A 267 -12.26 25.76 -19.79
N SER A 268 -11.32 25.07 -20.41
CA SER A 268 -11.56 23.90 -21.26
C SER A 268 -10.36 22.95 -21.26
N ARG A 269 -10.60 21.69 -21.64
CA ARG A 269 -9.52 20.70 -21.82
C ARG A 269 -8.46 21.19 -22.82
N LYS A 270 -8.86 21.86 -23.91
CA LYS A 270 -7.95 22.42 -24.90
C LYS A 270 -7.01 23.47 -24.30
N GLU A 271 -7.55 24.34 -23.45
CA GLU A 271 -6.77 25.37 -22.75
C GLU A 271 -5.85 24.69 -21.68
N ALA A 272 -6.34 23.68 -20.98
CA ALA A 272 -5.56 22.92 -20.02
C ALA A 272 -4.34 22.23 -20.68
N ILE A 273 -4.53 21.58 -21.83
CA ILE A 273 -3.44 21.02 -22.62
C ILE A 273 -2.43 22.10 -23.02
N SER A 274 -2.91 23.24 -23.51
CA SER A 274 -2.04 24.37 -23.91
C SER A 274 -1.24 24.90 -22.72
N HIS A 275 -1.90 25.05 -21.57
CA HIS A 275 -1.25 25.48 -20.33
C HIS A 275 -0.21 24.47 -19.84
N GLN A 276 -0.59 23.19 -19.76
CA GLN A 276 0.29 22.11 -19.32
C GLN A 276 1.54 22.01 -20.20
N ASN A 277 1.41 22.15 -21.52
CA ASN A 277 2.52 22.09 -22.47
C ASN A 277 3.48 23.29 -22.37
N GLN A 278 3.10 24.36 -21.69
CA GLN A 278 3.97 25.52 -21.42
C GLN A 278 4.69 25.42 -20.07
N MET A 279 4.24 24.51 -19.19
CA MET A 279 4.86 24.29 -17.90
C MET A 279 6.12 23.42 -18.04
N SER A 280 7.14 23.72 -17.27
CA SER A 280 8.30 22.86 -17.07
C SER A 280 7.93 21.61 -16.24
N ASP A 281 8.75 20.57 -16.28
CA ASP A 281 8.56 19.37 -15.46
C ASP A 281 8.53 19.69 -13.95
N ALA A 282 9.35 20.62 -13.50
CA ALA A 282 9.35 21.06 -12.11
C ALA A 282 8.05 21.76 -11.71
N GLU A 283 7.49 22.61 -12.59
CA GLU A 283 6.20 23.28 -12.35
C GLU A 283 5.05 22.29 -12.31
N ILE A 284 4.99 21.32 -13.22
CA ILE A 284 3.95 20.27 -13.23
C ILE A 284 4.08 19.41 -11.95
N SER A 285 5.29 18.97 -11.62
CA SER A 285 5.54 18.16 -10.43
C SER A 285 5.15 18.90 -9.16
N GLY A 286 5.55 20.19 -9.04
CA GLY A 286 5.18 21.05 -7.91
C GLY A 286 3.67 21.30 -7.83
N TYR A 287 3.01 21.54 -8.97
CA TYR A 287 1.57 21.71 -9.04
C TYR A 287 0.81 20.48 -8.55
N LEU A 288 1.17 19.29 -9.05
CA LEU A 288 0.51 18.04 -8.67
C LEU A 288 0.74 17.70 -7.17
N ARG A 289 1.97 17.84 -6.67
CA ARG A 289 2.27 17.59 -5.25
C ARG A 289 1.67 18.62 -4.31
N GLY A 290 1.45 19.85 -4.78
CA GLY A 290 0.78 20.93 -4.04
C GLY A 290 -0.72 20.73 -3.84
N LYS A 291 -1.36 19.81 -4.61
CA LYS A 291 -2.77 19.51 -4.44
C LYS A 291 -3.05 18.75 -3.16
N SER A 292 -4.14 19.09 -2.47
CA SER A 292 -4.61 18.26 -1.38
C SER A 292 -5.07 16.88 -1.90
N ALA A 293 -4.94 15.87 -1.06
CA ALA A 293 -5.39 14.53 -1.41
C ALA A 293 -6.90 14.47 -1.72
N ASN A 294 -7.69 15.35 -1.13
CA ASN A 294 -9.13 15.42 -1.41
C ASN A 294 -9.43 15.98 -2.80
N GLU A 295 -8.72 17.04 -3.23
CA GLU A 295 -8.86 17.57 -4.59
C GLU A 295 -8.57 16.51 -5.64
N ILE A 296 -7.50 15.72 -5.45
CA ILE A 296 -7.13 14.63 -6.36
C ILE A 296 -8.22 13.56 -6.42
N LEU A 297 -8.76 13.14 -5.27
CA LEU A 297 -9.80 12.10 -5.23
C LEU A 297 -11.15 12.56 -5.78
N MET A 298 -11.46 13.84 -5.70
CA MET A 298 -12.74 14.37 -6.20
C MET A 298 -12.81 14.45 -7.74
N LEU A 299 -11.72 14.10 -8.43
CA LEU A 299 -11.72 13.91 -9.89
C LEU A 299 -12.29 12.54 -10.32
N LEU A 300 -12.41 11.59 -9.41
CA LEU A 300 -12.86 10.22 -9.63
C LEU A 300 -14.36 10.07 -9.34
#